data_13dc1c00151295046a77c792d2391eb1
#
_entry.id   13dc1c00151295046a77c792d2391eb1
#
_cell.length_a   1.000
_cell.length_b   1.000
_cell.length_c   1.000
_cell.angle_alpha   90.00
_cell.angle_beta   90.00
_cell.angle_gamma   90.00
#
_symmetry.space_group_name_H-M   'P 1'
#
loop_
_entity.id
_entity.type
_entity.pdbx_description
1 polymer ?
#
loop_
_entity_poly.entity_id
_entity_poly.type
_entity_poly.pdbx_seq_one_letter_code
_entity_poly.pdbx_strand_id
1 'polypeptide(L)'
;MSVDTGLDIDGIHDALIAGARAQFPDLRTVTDYHDERKTLETPAVLFELVAFEGDEDADPGTEQLAMVARFEARVVLGFRTPLVEREVRKLAAALALWIRGNRFGQPIDPAEILAVEPDPFDPDLDQFAVWSVEWRHQVHLGMSVWINDGVVPTALYSWVPRTGVPHEDDYLPIP
;
A
#
# COMPACT_ATOMS: atom_id res chain seq x y z
N MET A 1 -1.84 -8.32 20.71
CA MET A 1 -3.01 -7.48 21.02
C MET A 1 -3.66 -7.18 19.69
N SER A 2 -4.83 -7.73 19.39
CA SER A 2 -5.53 -7.44 18.14
C SER A 2 -6.35 -6.18 18.36
N VAL A 3 -6.05 -5.12 17.62
CA VAL A 3 -6.83 -3.88 17.59
C VAL A 3 -7.51 -3.87 16.23
N ASP A 4 -8.85 -3.81 16.22
CA ASP A 4 -9.60 -3.70 14.98
C ASP A 4 -9.52 -2.26 14.49
N THR A 5 -8.80 -2.06 13.39
CA THR A 5 -8.65 -0.75 12.73
C THR A 5 -9.53 -0.64 11.47
N GLY A 6 -10.35 -1.65 11.17
CA GLY A 6 -11.10 -1.75 9.92
C GLY A 6 -10.22 -2.02 8.69
N LEU A 7 -8.91 -1.83 8.80
CA LEU A 7 -7.90 -2.11 7.79
C LEU A 7 -6.87 -3.09 8.37
N ASP A 8 -6.58 -4.18 7.65
CA ASP A 8 -5.55 -5.15 8.01
C ASP A 8 -4.15 -4.61 7.65
N ILE A 9 -3.55 -3.88 8.58
CA ILE A 9 -2.23 -3.28 8.39
C ILE A 9 -1.14 -4.35 8.29
N ASP A 10 -1.23 -5.40 9.11
CA ASP A 10 -0.29 -6.52 9.06
C ASP A 10 -0.39 -7.25 7.72
N GLY A 11 -1.61 -7.42 7.19
CA GLY A 11 -1.86 -7.98 5.88
C GLY A 11 -1.27 -7.16 4.73
N ILE A 12 -1.12 -5.85 4.87
CA ILE A 12 -0.41 -5.02 3.88
C ILE A 12 1.09 -5.37 3.88
N HIS A 13 1.72 -5.47 5.05
CA HIS A 13 3.12 -5.86 5.18
C HIS A 13 3.37 -7.26 4.62
N ASP A 14 2.53 -8.23 4.97
CA ASP A 14 2.62 -9.60 4.47
C ASP A 14 2.52 -9.65 2.93
N ALA A 15 1.60 -8.88 2.36
CA ALA A 15 1.41 -8.80 0.91
C ALA A 15 2.61 -8.14 0.21
N LEU A 16 3.21 -7.09 0.80
CA LEU A 16 4.44 -6.46 0.31
C LEU A 16 5.60 -7.47 0.30
N ILE A 17 5.83 -8.16 1.41
CA ILE A 17 6.91 -9.15 1.55
C ILE A 17 6.73 -10.30 0.56
N ALA A 18 5.53 -10.89 0.51
CA ALA A 18 5.24 -12.00 -0.39
C ALA A 18 5.37 -11.59 -1.87
N GLY A 19 4.83 -10.43 -2.23
CA GLY A 19 4.89 -9.90 -3.58
C GLY A 19 6.32 -9.56 -4.03
N ALA A 20 7.12 -8.95 -3.15
CA ALA A 20 8.51 -8.62 -3.46
C ALA A 20 9.37 -9.88 -3.63
N ARG A 21 9.17 -10.92 -2.80
CA ARG A 21 9.84 -12.21 -2.96
C ARG A 21 9.50 -12.90 -4.28
N ALA A 22 8.25 -12.81 -4.71
CA ALA A 22 7.81 -13.39 -5.98
C ALA A 22 8.37 -12.60 -7.17
N GLN A 23 8.41 -11.27 -7.10
CA GLN A 23 8.86 -10.40 -8.19
C GLN A 23 10.39 -10.38 -8.34
N PHE A 24 11.12 -10.49 -7.22
CA PHE A 24 12.57 -10.38 -7.16
C PHE A 24 13.18 -11.63 -6.50
N PRO A 25 13.23 -12.77 -7.18
CA PRO A 25 13.66 -14.04 -6.60
C PRO A 25 15.15 -14.10 -6.19
N ASP A 26 15.96 -13.16 -6.67
CA ASP A 26 17.40 -13.06 -6.31
C ASP A 26 17.63 -12.35 -4.97
N LEU A 27 16.60 -11.77 -4.34
CA LEU A 27 16.69 -11.20 -3.02
C LEU A 27 16.88 -12.30 -1.97
N ARG A 28 17.84 -12.12 -1.09
CA ARG A 28 18.10 -13.06 0.01
C ARG A 28 17.28 -12.75 1.25
N THR A 29 17.10 -11.45 1.52
CA THR A 29 16.27 -10.98 2.62
C THR A 29 15.17 -10.07 2.11
N VAL A 30 13.93 -10.40 2.44
CA VAL A 30 12.77 -9.52 2.28
C VAL A 30 11.98 -9.61 3.58
N THR A 31 11.90 -8.52 4.32
CA THR A 31 11.24 -8.46 5.62
C THR A 31 10.75 -7.05 5.91
N ASP A 32 10.03 -6.89 6.99
CA ASP A 32 9.65 -5.63 7.60
C ASP A 32 10.41 -5.42 8.92
N TYR A 33 10.51 -4.18 9.36
CA TYR A 33 11.07 -3.78 10.66
C TYR A 33 12.29 -4.60 11.09
N HIS A 34 13.34 -4.57 10.28
CA HIS A 34 14.55 -5.36 10.51
C HIS A 34 15.16 -5.06 11.89
N ASP A 35 15.42 -6.13 12.67
CA ASP A 35 16.16 -6.03 13.92
C ASP A 35 17.66 -5.90 13.62
N GLU A 36 18.26 -4.76 13.94
CA GLU A 36 19.69 -4.44 13.71
C GLU A 36 20.66 -5.46 14.35
N ARG A 37 20.18 -6.25 15.33
CA ARG A 37 20.96 -7.30 15.95
C ARG A 37 21.13 -8.56 15.11
N LYS A 38 20.40 -8.66 14.01
CA LYS A 38 20.46 -9.79 13.10
C LYS A 38 21.38 -9.49 11.91
N THR A 39 22.16 -10.49 11.52
CA THR A 39 22.96 -10.39 10.29
C THR A 39 22.06 -10.25 9.08
N LEU A 40 22.28 -9.20 8.30
CA LEU A 40 21.53 -8.94 7.05
C LEU A 40 22.21 -9.65 5.89
N GLU A 41 21.52 -10.62 5.27
CA GLU A 41 21.95 -11.26 4.04
C GLU A 41 21.50 -10.42 2.84
N THR A 42 22.46 -9.96 2.02
CA THR A 42 22.21 -9.14 0.84
C THR A 42 22.28 -9.93 -0.46
N PRO A 43 21.53 -9.54 -1.52
CA PRO A 43 20.63 -8.38 -1.65
C PRO A 43 19.42 -8.45 -0.73
N ALA A 44 19.02 -7.30 -0.13
CA ALA A 44 17.89 -7.24 0.78
C ALA A 44 16.94 -6.08 0.45
N VAL A 45 15.67 -6.26 0.82
CA VAL A 45 14.65 -5.21 0.85
C VAL A 45 13.95 -5.25 2.20
N LEU A 46 13.94 -4.11 2.88
CA LEU A 46 13.36 -3.93 4.21
C LEU A 46 12.20 -2.94 4.09
N PHE A 47 11.00 -3.36 4.46
CA PHE A 47 9.79 -2.52 4.41
C PHE A 47 9.48 -1.93 5.78
N GLU A 48 9.02 -0.69 5.79
CA GLU A 48 8.59 0.00 7.00
C GLU A 48 7.37 0.89 6.70
N LEU A 49 6.38 0.88 7.60
CA LEU A 49 5.34 1.90 7.65
C LEU A 49 5.85 3.05 8.52
N VAL A 50 6.17 4.16 7.89
CA VAL A 50 6.85 5.30 8.53
C VAL A 50 5.88 6.19 9.30
N ALA A 51 4.69 6.44 8.73
CA ALA A 51 3.73 7.35 9.31
C ALA A 51 2.30 7.10 8.80
N PHE A 52 1.34 7.52 9.64
CA PHE A 52 -0.01 7.84 9.22
C PHE A 52 -0.23 9.35 9.35
N GLU A 53 -0.62 10.00 8.28
CA GLU A 53 -0.90 11.43 8.23
C GLU A 53 -2.40 11.64 7.97
N GLY A 54 -3.06 12.54 8.72
CA GLY A 54 -4.47 12.84 8.51
C GLY A 54 -4.71 13.52 7.17
N ASP A 55 -5.79 13.17 6.50
CA ASP A 55 -6.22 13.77 5.23
C ASP A 55 -7.73 14.06 5.27
N GLU A 56 -8.07 15.23 5.82
CA GLU A 56 -9.47 15.64 5.97
C GLU A 56 -10.15 15.87 4.60
N ASP A 57 -9.39 16.19 3.56
CA ASP A 57 -9.92 16.43 2.22
C ASP A 57 -10.37 15.12 1.53
N ALA A 58 -9.87 13.99 2.01
CA ALA A 58 -10.23 12.66 1.51
C ALA A 58 -11.29 11.94 2.36
N ASP A 59 -12.05 12.66 3.19
CA ASP A 59 -13.13 12.09 3.99
C ASP A 59 -14.18 11.41 3.08
N PRO A 60 -14.39 10.09 3.20
CA PRO A 60 -15.34 9.36 2.37
C PRO A 60 -16.81 9.55 2.79
N GLY A 61 -17.09 10.28 3.86
CA GLY A 61 -18.42 10.44 4.45
C GLY A 61 -18.99 9.13 5.05
N THR A 62 -18.11 8.24 5.47
CA THR A 62 -18.45 6.91 6.03
C THR A 62 -18.15 6.79 7.52
N GLU A 63 -17.84 7.91 8.19
CA GLU A 63 -17.33 8.00 9.57
C GLU A 63 -15.99 7.28 9.79
N GLN A 64 -15.32 6.86 8.71
CA GLN A 64 -13.97 6.35 8.78
C GLN A 64 -12.96 7.50 8.80
N LEU A 65 -11.84 7.29 9.47
CA LEU A 65 -10.75 8.25 9.50
C LEU A 65 -9.93 8.16 8.21
N ALA A 66 -9.95 9.20 7.39
CA ALA A 66 -9.14 9.29 6.19
C ALA A 66 -7.68 9.60 6.56
N MET A 67 -6.74 8.78 6.10
CA MET A 67 -5.33 8.89 6.40
C MET A 67 -4.49 8.60 5.15
N VAL A 68 -3.31 9.21 5.11
CA VAL A 68 -2.23 8.83 4.20
C VAL A 68 -1.27 7.93 4.96
N ALA A 69 -1.16 6.67 4.55
CA ALA A 69 -0.16 5.74 5.04
C ALA A 69 1.13 5.90 4.22
N ARG A 70 2.22 6.35 4.86
CA ARG A 70 3.54 6.48 4.24
C ARG A 70 4.39 5.26 4.55
N PHE A 71 4.93 4.68 3.48
CA PHE A 71 5.81 3.53 3.54
C PHE A 71 7.20 3.88 3.00
N GLU A 72 8.19 3.18 3.50
CA GLU A 72 9.56 3.19 3.00
C GLU A 72 10.03 1.75 2.74
N ALA A 73 10.81 1.57 1.68
CA ALA A 73 11.56 0.34 1.45
C ALA A 73 13.05 0.68 1.30
N ARG A 74 13.90 0.10 2.16
CA ARG A 74 15.34 0.19 2.02
C ARG A 74 15.85 -0.97 1.19
N VAL A 75 16.52 -0.62 0.10
CA VAL A 75 17.18 -1.57 -0.82
C VAL A 75 18.65 -1.61 -0.46
N VAL A 76 19.13 -2.78 -0.02
CA VAL A 76 20.48 -2.93 0.56
C VAL A 76 21.31 -3.92 -0.24
N LEU A 77 22.47 -3.48 -0.72
CA LEU A 77 23.46 -4.32 -1.37
C LEU A 77 24.81 -4.24 -0.64
N GLY A 78 25.46 -5.40 -0.46
CA GLY A 78 26.82 -5.46 0.12
C GLY A 78 27.87 -4.89 -0.84
N PHE A 79 28.86 -4.18 -0.32
CA PHE A 79 29.96 -3.57 -1.10
C PHE A 79 30.79 -4.54 -1.94
N ARG A 80 30.71 -5.83 -1.68
CA ARG A 80 31.35 -6.86 -2.51
C ARG A 80 30.67 -7.08 -3.86
N THR A 81 29.48 -6.50 -4.06
CA THR A 81 28.75 -6.55 -5.33
C THR A 81 29.50 -5.70 -6.37
N PRO A 82 29.87 -6.26 -7.53
CA PRO A 82 30.50 -5.46 -8.58
C PRO A 82 29.60 -4.29 -9.01
N LEU A 83 30.18 -3.08 -9.11
CA LEU A 83 29.45 -1.86 -9.48
C LEU A 83 28.24 -1.58 -8.56
N VAL A 84 28.39 -1.84 -7.27
CA VAL A 84 27.32 -1.78 -6.26
C VAL A 84 26.45 -0.54 -6.37
N GLU A 85 27.05 0.63 -6.56
CA GLU A 85 26.32 1.92 -6.69
C GLU A 85 25.41 1.98 -7.93
N ARG A 86 25.74 1.19 -8.97
CA ARG A 86 24.87 1.09 -10.15
C ARG A 86 23.78 0.06 -9.96
N GLU A 87 24.10 -1.03 -9.29
CA GLU A 87 23.17 -2.14 -9.11
C GLU A 87 22.11 -1.80 -8.06
N VAL A 88 22.47 -1.14 -6.94
CA VAL A 88 21.50 -0.74 -5.91
C VAL A 88 20.43 0.21 -6.47
N ARG A 89 20.83 1.24 -7.25
CA ARG A 89 19.85 2.17 -7.83
C ARG A 89 18.96 1.54 -8.91
N LYS A 90 19.48 0.54 -9.67
CA LYS A 90 18.66 -0.20 -10.63
C LYS A 90 17.60 -1.03 -9.90
N LEU A 91 18.00 -1.69 -8.81
CA LEU A 91 17.07 -2.48 -8.00
C LEU A 91 16.03 -1.58 -7.34
N ALA A 92 16.43 -0.42 -6.80
CA ALA A 92 15.51 0.57 -6.22
C ALA A 92 14.51 1.09 -7.28
N ALA A 93 14.99 1.42 -8.49
CA ALA A 93 14.11 1.84 -9.58
C ALA A 93 13.14 0.73 -10.03
N ALA A 94 13.60 -0.52 -10.08
CA ALA A 94 12.75 -1.67 -10.41
C ALA A 94 11.69 -1.92 -9.33
N LEU A 95 12.06 -1.77 -8.05
CA LEU A 95 11.15 -1.87 -6.92
C LEU A 95 10.08 -0.77 -6.99
N ALA A 96 10.48 0.49 -7.25
CA ALA A 96 9.55 1.61 -7.39
C ALA A 96 8.55 1.39 -8.54
N LEU A 97 9.00 0.85 -9.68
CA LEU A 97 8.12 0.50 -10.80
C LEU A 97 7.09 -0.58 -10.41
N TRP A 98 7.50 -1.57 -9.64
CA TRP A 98 6.61 -2.62 -9.16
C TRP A 98 5.60 -2.12 -8.13
N ILE A 99 6.02 -1.20 -7.24
CA ILE A 99 5.14 -0.59 -6.23
C ILE A 99 4.12 0.33 -6.88
N ARG A 100 4.53 1.16 -7.85
CA ARG A 100 3.67 2.20 -8.45
C ARG A 100 2.33 1.67 -8.93
N GLY A 101 1.25 2.25 -8.41
CA GLY A 101 -0.12 1.89 -8.77
C GLY A 101 -0.62 0.56 -8.21
N ASN A 102 0.21 -0.14 -7.43
CA ASN A 102 -0.19 -1.39 -6.80
C ASN A 102 -1.03 -1.13 -5.54
N ARG A 103 -1.95 -2.02 -5.26
CA ARG A 103 -2.79 -2.07 -4.04
C ARG A 103 -2.47 -3.29 -3.18
N PHE A 104 -1.59 -4.16 -3.64
CA PHE A 104 -1.20 -5.41 -2.98
C PHE A 104 -2.37 -6.32 -2.57
N GLY A 105 -3.49 -6.25 -3.33
CA GLY A 105 -4.71 -6.99 -3.01
C GLY A 105 -5.48 -6.47 -1.80
N GLN A 106 -5.11 -5.31 -1.27
CA GLN A 106 -5.73 -4.69 -0.09
C GLN A 106 -6.74 -3.59 -0.49
N PRO A 107 -7.72 -3.28 0.37
CA PRO A 107 -8.71 -2.23 0.14
C PRO A 107 -8.13 -0.82 0.42
N ILE A 108 -7.04 -0.49 -0.26
CA ILE A 108 -6.33 0.79 -0.17
C ILE A 108 -6.20 1.42 -1.55
N ASP A 109 -5.92 2.70 -1.62
CA ASP A 109 -5.70 3.36 -2.90
C ASP A 109 -4.38 2.93 -3.56
N PRO A 110 -4.23 3.09 -4.88
CA PRO A 110 -3.00 2.75 -5.59
C PRO A 110 -1.79 3.49 -5.01
N ALA A 111 -0.65 2.79 -4.92
CA ALA A 111 0.60 3.38 -4.46
C ALA A 111 1.05 4.56 -5.31
N GLU A 112 1.37 5.68 -4.68
CA GLU A 112 2.02 6.83 -5.28
C GLU A 112 3.47 6.93 -4.82
N ILE A 113 4.43 6.90 -5.74
CA ILE A 113 5.85 7.05 -5.42
C ILE A 113 6.14 8.50 -5.05
N LEU A 114 6.80 8.72 -3.91
CA LEU A 114 7.22 10.03 -3.42
C LEU A 114 8.68 10.31 -3.76
N ALA A 115 9.58 9.37 -3.44
CA ALA A 115 11.01 9.52 -3.66
C ALA A 115 11.67 8.17 -3.98
N VAL A 116 12.80 8.22 -4.70
CA VAL A 116 13.74 7.12 -4.89
C VAL A 116 15.13 7.71 -4.82
N GLU A 117 15.81 7.57 -3.70
CA GLU A 117 17.05 8.30 -3.43
C GLU A 117 18.05 7.48 -2.62
N PRO A 118 19.36 7.87 -2.63
CA PRO A 118 20.32 7.26 -1.74
C PRO A 118 19.91 7.49 -0.28
N ASP A 119 19.97 6.45 0.53
CA ASP A 119 19.79 6.57 1.98
C ASP A 119 21.17 6.76 2.65
N PRO A 120 21.50 7.99 3.09
CA PRO A 120 22.83 8.31 3.62
C PRO A 120 22.98 8.01 5.11
N PHE A 121 21.94 7.50 5.78
CA PHE A 121 21.85 7.69 7.24
C PHE A 121 21.86 6.42 8.07
N ASP A 122 22.52 5.34 7.70
CA ASP A 122 22.73 4.28 8.67
C ASP A 122 24.23 4.01 8.89
N PRO A 123 24.83 4.49 10.03
CA PRO A 123 26.23 4.24 10.35
C PRO A 123 26.56 2.76 10.47
N ASP A 124 25.58 1.91 10.82
CA ASP A 124 25.75 0.46 10.93
C ASP A 124 25.75 -0.22 9.55
N LEU A 125 25.33 0.50 8.52
CA LEU A 125 25.35 0.08 7.12
C LEU A 125 26.56 0.58 6.32
N ASP A 126 27.62 1.09 6.93
CA ASP A 126 28.88 1.52 6.28
C ASP A 126 29.50 0.46 5.34
N GLN A 127 29.07 -0.80 5.46
CA GLN A 127 29.49 -1.90 4.60
C GLN A 127 28.51 -2.17 3.44
N PHE A 128 27.47 -1.36 3.29
CA PHE A 128 26.38 -1.54 2.33
C PHE A 128 26.13 -0.28 1.50
N ALA A 129 25.70 -0.48 0.26
CA ALA A 129 25.08 0.57 -0.53
C ALA A 129 23.58 0.50 -0.30
N VAL A 130 22.95 1.61 0.13
CA VAL A 130 21.54 1.66 0.49
C VAL A 130 20.83 2.75 -0.31
N TRP A 131 19.66 2.41 -0.82
CA TRP A 131 18.71 3.33 -1.43
C TRP A 131 17.35 3.15 -0.79
N SER A 132 16.63 4.27 -0.59
CA SER A 132 15.23 4.25 -0.16
C SER A 132 14.28 4.42 -1.34
N VAL A 133 13.13 3.81 -1.21
CA VAL A 133 11.95 4.00 -2.05
C VAL A 133 10.82 4.39 -1.13
N GLU A 134 10.35 5.62 -1.23
CA GLU A 134 9.23 6.12 -0.45
C GLU A 134 7.96 6.17 -1.30
N TRP A 135 6.83 5.75 -0.72
CA TRP A 135 5.51 5.85 -1.35
C TRP A 135 4.41 6.02 -0.32
N ARG A 136 3.23 6.33 -0.80
CA ARG A 136 2.04 6.50 0.02
C ARG A 136 0.83 5.78 -0.55
N HIS A 137 -0.10 5.47 0.34
CA HIS A 137 -1.46 5.03 0.02
C HIS A 137 -2.46 5.90 0.76
N GLN A 138 -3.57 6.26 0.11
CA GLN A 138 -4.74 6.74 0.82
C GLN A 138 -5.45 5.55 1.45
N VAL A 139 -5.78 5.63 2.73
CA VAL A 139 -6.41 4.58 3.52
C VAL A 139 -7.54 5.16 4.37
N HIS A 140 -8.51 4.32 4.73
CA HIS A 140 -9.60 4.68 5.60
C HIS A 140 -9.63 3.74 6.79
N LEU A 141 -9.41 4.28 7.99
CA LEU A 141 -9.37 3.52 9.23
C LEU A 141 -10.72 3.55 9.93
N GLY A 142 -11.09 2.45 10.57
CA GLY A 142 -12.35 2.29 11.28
C GLY A 142 -13.42 1.59 10.46
N MET A 143 -14.55 1.31 11.11
CA MET A 143 -15.69 0.65 10.47
C MET A 143 -16.54 1.66 9.71
N SER A 144 -16.88 1.35 8.47
CA SER A 144 -17.84 2.14 7.69
C SER A 144 -19.25 2.04 8.30
N VAL A 145 -19.96 3.16 8.37
CA VAL A 145 -21.39 3.17 8.73
C VAL A 145 -22.27 2.56 7.63
N TRP A 146 -21.75 2.46 6.42
CA TRP A 146 -22.44 1.80 5.32
C TRP A 146 -22.24 0.29 5.43
N ILE A 147 -23.27 -0.38 5.93
CA ILE A 147 -23.28 -1.85 6.00
C ILE A 147 -23.73 -2.38 4.64
N ASN A 148 -22.86 -3.12 3.98
CA ASN A 148 -23.26 -3.89 2.81
C ASN A 148 -23.92 -5.19 3.31
N ASP A 149 -25.26 -5.20 3.35
CA ASP A 149 -26.06 -6.38 3.74
C ASP A 149 -26.14 -7.45 2.63
N GLY A 150 -25.40 -7.24 1.54
CA GLY A 150 -25.40 -8.15 0.38
C GLY A 150 -26.66 -8.07 -0.48
N VAL A 151 -27.57 -7.15 -0.15
CA VAL A 151 -28.76 -6.91 -0.97
C VAL A 151 -28.38 -5.97 -2.11
N VAL A 152 -28.36 -6.46 -3.32
CA VAL A 152 -28.26 -5.62 -4.51
C VAL A 152 -29.67 -5.11 -4.83
N PRO A 153 -29.96 -3.81 -4.63
CA PRO A 153 -31.29 -3.29 -4.94
C PRO A 153 -31.57 -3.43 -6.43
N THR A 154 -32.76 -3.86 -6.78
CA THR A 154 -33.18 -3.90 -8.16
C THR A 154 -33.33 -2.46 -8.66
N ALA A 155 -32.55 -2.08 -9.65
CA ALA A 155 -32.70 -0.78 -10.28
C ALA A 155 -34.00 -0.75 -11.10
N LEU A 156 -34.84 0.25 -10.83
CA LEU A 156 -36.10 0.48 -11.52
C LEU A 156 -36.02 1.77 -12.31
N TYR A 157 -36.70 1.83 -13.43
CA TYR A 157 -36.81 3.04 -14.25
C TYR A 157 -38.25 3.39 -14.57
N SER A 158 -38.54 4.65 -14.73
CA SER A 158 -39.83 5.19 -15.24
C SER A 158 -39.58 6.46 -16.02
N TRP A 159 -40.55 6.87 -16.82
CA TRP A 159 -40.48 8.05 -17.70
C TRP A 159 -41.47 9.11 -17.25
N VAL A 160 -41.07 10.38 -17.34
CA VAL A 160 -41.96 11.52 -17.13
C VAL A 160 -43.17 11.39 -18.08
N PRO A 161 -44.43 11.61 -17.61
CA PRO A 161 -44.81 12.13 -16.29
C PRO A 161 -44.99 11.08 -15.16
N ARG A 162 -44.73 9.81 -15.40
CA ARG A 162 -44.97 8.70 -14.46
C ARG A 162 -43.82 8.48 -13.49
N THR A 163 -43.43 9.54 -12.78
CA THR A 163 -42.29 9.50 -11.83
C THR A 163 -42.72 10.00 -10.45
N GLY A 164 -42.05 9.52 -9.41
CA GLY A 164 -42.28 9.91 -8.03
C GLY A 164 -43.32 9.07 -7.30
N VAL A 165 -43.54 9.37 -6.01
CA VAL A 165 -44.35 8.59 -5.07
C VAL A 165 -45.73 8.20 -5.61
N PRO A 166 -46.49 9.03 -6.35
CA PRO A 166 -47.80 8.61 -6.87
C PRO A 166 -47.73 7.57 -7.98
N HIS A 167 -46.55 7.25 -8.49
CA HIS A 167 -46.32 6.40 -9.65
C HIS A 167 -45.34 5.24 -9.40
N GLU A 168 -45.18 4.83 -8.14
CA GLU A 168 -44.26 3.73 -7.77
C GLU A 168 -44.57 2.41 -8.53
N ASP A 169 -45.87 2.15 -8.78
CA ASP A 169 -46.32 0.98 -9.52
C ASP A 169 -45.99 1.04 -11.05
N ASP A 170 -45.62 2.19 -11.56
CA ASP A 170 -45.27 2.39 -12.99
C ASP A 170 -43.78 2.13 -13.26
N TYR A 171 -42.96 1.86 -12.24
CA TYR A 171 -41.55 1.60 -12.39
C TYR A 171 -41.27 0.17 -12.85
N LEU A 172 -40.42 0.05 -13.85
CA LEU A 172 -40.03 -1.23 -14.44
C LEU A 172 -38.56 -1.57 -14.07
N PRO A 173 -38.25 -2.87 -13.85
CA PRO A 173 -36.85 -3.27 -13.63
C PRO A 173 -36.03 -3.08 -14.90
N ILE A 174 -34.78 -2.69 -14.75
CA ILE A 174 -33.81 -2.64 -15.85
C ILE A 174 -33.53 -4.06 -16.31
N PRO A 175 -33.62 -4.36 -17.63
CA PRO A 175 -33.43 -5.70 -18.17
C PRO A 175 -31.99 -6.21 -18.02
#